data_7d8d5a267b12e50e6b6094a88703fd71
#
_entry.id   7d8d5a267b12e50e6b6094a88703fd71
#
_cell.length_a   1.000
_cell.length_b   1.000
_cell.length_c   1.000
_cell.angle_alpha   90.00
_cell.angle_beta   90.00
_cell.angle_gamma   90.00
#
_symmetry.space_group_name_H-M   'P 1'
#
loop_
_entity.id
_entity.type
_entity.pdbx_description
1 polymer ?
#
loop_
_entity_poly.entity_id
_entity_poly.type
_entity_poly.pdbx_seq_one_letter_code
_entity_poly.pdbx_strand_id
1 'polypeptide(L)'
;MAVRFYRIIRWMASTAALLILLSPAAFAAGEGRAAGSAPQPVLKGKTTGPFLQAVAEAKLLLDRDYFTALLDGIDRARSEIFLSAYLFRTIENAEGYPEAVLKRLLAAAKRGVRIDVIVERNQDADDLNRNNAETAERLKRGGIRVCMDAPDRVTHAKLVVIDRRYVLIGSHNLTQSALKYNHEASVWIDSAPLAEEALRYMKSLCPGEWE
;
A
#
# COMPACT_ATOMS: atom_id res chain seq x y z
N MET A 1 1.94 33.48 -40.81
CA MET A 1 0.96 34.48 -40.33
C MET A 1 -0.30 33.72 -39.85
N ALA A 2 -0.53 33.62 -38.55
CA ALA A 2 -1.81 33.59 -37.86
C ALA A 2 -1.55 33.22 -36.39
N VAL A 3 -1.49 34.26 -35.56
CA VAL A 3 -1.39 34.19 -34.08
C VAL A 3 -2.77 33.90 -33.55
N ARG A 4 -2.98 32.82 -32.76
CA ARG A 4 -4.22 32.57 -32.03
C ARG A 4 -4.06 32.98 -30.56
N PHE A 5 -4.79 34.05 -30.20
CA PHE A 5 -4.95 34.60 -28.86
C PHE A 5 -5.62 33.59 -27.91
N TYR A 6 -4.99 33.32 -26.76
CA TYR A 6 -5.65 32.72 -25.61
C TYR A 6 -6.37 33.81 -24.80
N ARG A 7 -7.70 33.70 -24.69
CA ARG A 7 -8.54 34.56 -23.84
C ARG A 7 -8.39 34.10 -22.37
N ILE A 8 -7.82 34.99 -21.55
CA ILE A 8 -7.82 34.89 -20.09
C ILE A 8 -9.20 35.31 -19.58
N ILE A 9 -9.94 34.36 -18.98
CA ILE A 9 -11.19 34.66 -18.27
C ILE A 9 -10.83 35.01 -16.82
N ARG A 10 -10.94 36.31 -16.48
CA ARG A 10 -10.88 36.82 -15.10
C ARG A 10 -12.21 36.51 -14.42
N TRP A 11 -12.18 35.73 -13.35
CA TRP A 11 -13.28 35.61 -12.39
C TRP A 11 -13.14 36.72 -11.35
N MET A 12 -14.13 37.59 -11.28
CA MET A 12 -14.26 38.60 -10.24
C MET A 12 -14.86 37.93 -9.00
N ALA A 13 -14.13 37.91 -7.91
CA ALA A 13 -14.63 37.50 -6.61
C ALA A 13 -15.49 38.65 -6.03
N SER A 14 -16.75 38.37 -5.77
CA SER A 14 -17.66 39.23 -5.03
C SER A 14 -17.48 38.97 -3.53
N THR A 15 -16.94 39.94 -2.82
CA THR A 15 -16.81 39.96 -1.35
C THR A 15 -18.13 40.42 -0.73
N ALA A 16 -18.90 39.49 -0.16
CA ALA A 16 -19.98 39.85 0.77
C ALA A 16 -19.43 39.85 2.22
N ALA A 17 -19.24 41.04 2.78
CA ALA A 17 -18.87 41.22 4.16
C ALA A 17 -20.10 41.00 5.06
N LEU A 18 -20.10 39.94 5.89
CA LEU A 18 -21.09 39.70 6.92
C LEU A 18 -20.60 40.33 8.23
N LEU A 19 -21.21 41.48 8.62
CA LEU A 19 -21.00 42.10 9.90
C LEU A 19 -21.72 41.29 10.98
N ILE A 20 -20.96 40.61 11.87
CA ILE A 20 -21.48 40.04 13.09
C ILE A 20 -21.33 41.06 14.22
N LEU A 21 -22.46 41.60 14.72
CA LEU A 21 -22.55 42.44 15.88
C LEU A 21 -22.26 41.60 17.15
N LEU A 22 -21.13 41.86 17.79
CA LEU A 22 -20.80 41.30 19.10
C LEU A 22 -21.47 42.16 20.19
N SER A 23 -22.43 41.59 20.90
CA SER A 23 -22.96 42.12 22.18
C SER A 23 -22.01 41.78 23.32
N PRO A 24 -21.66 42.69 24.21
CA PRO A 24 -20.91 42.38 25.41
C PRO A 24 -21.85 41.87 26.50
N ALA A 25 -21.86 40.57 26.77
CA ALA A 25 -22.51 40.01 27.97
C ALA A 25 -21.48 39.82 29.08
N ALA A 26 -21.84 40.36 30.23
CA ALA A 26 -21.13 40.46 31.48
C ALA A 26 -20.29 39.24 31.92
N PHE A 27 -19.08 39.54 32.33
CA PHE A 27 -18.18 38.65 33.04
C PHE A 27 -18.63 38.56 34.51
N ALA A 28 -19.27 37.46 34.89
CA ALA A 28 -19.48 37.11 36.29
C ALA A 28 -18.45 36.06 36.69
N ALA A 29 -17.56 36.44 37.59
CA ALA A 29 -16.61 35.53 38.21
C ALA A 29 -17.36 34.54 39.12
N GLY A 30 -17.31 33.25 38.73
CA GLY A 30 -17.78 32.12 39.53
C GLY A 30 -16.63 31.21 39.81
N GLU A 31 -16.31 31.05 41.08
CA GLU A 31 -15.24 30.20 41.58
C GLU A 31 -15.39 28.74 41.09
N GLY A 32 -14.33 28.26 40.48
CA GLY A 32 -14.28 26.92 39.87
C GLY A 32 -14.18 25.82 40.91
N ARG A 33 -15.20 25.00 40.97
CA ARG A 33 -15.14 23.68 41.55
C ARG A 33 -14.56 22.74 40.47
N ALA A 34 -13.38 22.16 40.72
CA ALA A 34 -12.79 21.15 39.85
C ALA A 34 -13.79 19.99 39.67
N ALA A 35 -14.43 19.93 38.51
CA ALA A 35 -15.19 18.76 38.11
C ALA A 35 -14.20 17.63 37.79
N GLY A 36 -14.18 16.62 38.64
CA GLY A 36 -13.45 15.38 38.36
C GLY A 36 -13.91 14.85 37.01
N SER A 37 -12.94 14.60 36.14
CA SER A 37 -13.18 13.94 34.88
C SER A 37 -13.87 12.59 35.12
N ALA A 38 -15.11 12.45 34.63
CA ALA A 38 -15.78 11.17 34.62
C ALA A 38 -14.88 10.13 33.94
N PRO A 39 -14.70 8.95 34.51
CA PRO A 39 -13.91 7.91 33.87
C PRO A 39 -14.53 7.59 32.51
N GLN A 40 -13.73 7.70 31.46
CA GLN A 40 -14.12 7.28 30.11
C GLN A 40 -14.61 5.83 30.18
N PRO A 41 -15.72 5.47 29.53
CA PRO A 41 -16.16 4.08 29.51
C PRO A 41 -15.07 3.24 28.86
N VAL A 42 -14.39 2.45 29.67
CA VAL A 42 -13.54 1.36 29.16
C VAL A 42 -14.48 0.43 28.42
N LEU A 43 -14.40 0.44 27.08
CA LEU A 43 -15.07 -0.52 26.25
C LEU A 43 -14.52 -1.90 26.60
N LYS A 44 -15.13 -2.56 27.58
CA LYS A 44 -14.96 -3.99 27.82
C LYS A 44 -15.71 -4.73 26.71
N GLY A 45 -15.26 -4.56 25.47
CA GLY A 45 -15.61 -5.45 24.38
C GLY A 45 -14.91 -6.77 24.69
N LYS A 46 -15.67 -7.82 24.93
CA LYS A 46 -15.17 -9.19 24.77
C LYS A 46 -14.86 -9.35 23.27
N THR A 47 -13.65 -8.99 22.85
CA THR A 47 -13.13 -9.40 21.55
C THR A 47 -12.85 -10.90 21.62
N THR A 48 -13.88 -11.69 21.37
CA THR A 48 -13.77 -13.14 21.16
C THR A 48 -13.39 -13.42 19.70
N GLY A 49 -12.34 -12.78 19.23
CA GLY A 49 -11.62 -13.18 18.03
C GLY A 49 -10.19 -13.48 18.46
N PRO A 50 -9.51 -14.43 17.84
CA PRO A 50 -8.09 -14.63 18.09
C PRO A 50 -7.32 -13.48 17.45
N PHE A 51 -7.37 -12.26 18.03
CA PHE A 51 -6.30 -11.31 17.82
C PHE A 51 -5.07 -11.95 18.42
N LEU A 52 -4.26 -12.54 17.56
CA LEU A 52 -2.99 -13.10 17.92
C LEU A 52 -2.21 -12.00 18.66
N GLN A 53 -2.03 -12.16 19.95
CA GLN A 53 -1.03 -11.43 20.71
C GLN A 53 0.35 -11.96 20.29
N ALA A 54 0.67 -11.89 19.00
CA ALA A 54 2.01 -12.12 18.55
C ALA A 54 2.79 -10.86 18.92
N VAL A 55 3.77 -11.00 19.80
CA VAL A 55 4.78 -9.97 20.00
C VAL A 55 5.50 -9.84 18.67
N ALA A 56 5.17 -8.80 17.92
CA ALA A 56 5.76 -8.51 16.63
C ALA A 56 6.65 -7.27 16.76
N GLU A 57 7.83 -7.32 16.18
CA GLU A 57 8.61 -6.13 15.95
C GLU A 57 8.09 -5.46 14.67
N ALA A 58 7.67 -4.21 14.78
CA ALA A 58 7.09 -3.48 13.65
C ALA A 58 7.84 -2.16 13.42
N LYS A 59 8.09 -1.83 12.15
CA LYS A 59 8.71 -0.58 11.72
C LYS A 59 7.80 0.13 10.72
N LEU A 60 7.46 1.39 11.00
CA LEU A 60 6.76 2.24 10.04
C LEU A 60 7.73 2.63 8.92
N LEU A 61 7.26 2.52 7.68
CA LEU A 61 7.97 2.86 6.45
C LEU A 61 7.19 3.96 5.75
N LEU A 62 7.76 5.16 5.72
CA LEU A 62 7.15 6.31 5.07
C LEU A 62 7.80 6.57 3.72
N ASP A 63 6.99 6.90 2.73
CA ASP A 63 7.44 7.33 1.42
C ASP A 63 8.54 6.40 0.84
N ARG A 64 9.75 6.90 0.63
CA ARG A 64 10.86 6.13 0.03
C ARG A 64 11.47 5.05 0.93
N ASP A 65 11.21 5.08 2.23
CA ASP A 65 11.72 4.05 3.14
C ASP A 65 11.18 2.66 2.78
N TYR A 66 9.92 2.60 2.28
CA TYR A 66 9.35 1.36 1.78
C TYR A 66 10.17 0.74 0.65
N PHE A 67 10.55 1.54 -0.35
CA PHE A 67 11.34 1.05 -1.48
C PHE A 67 12.67 0.45 -1.03
N THR A 68 13.39 1.16 -0.15
CA THR A 68 14.67 0.68 0.40
C THR A 68 14.48 -0.62 1.19
N ALA A 69 13.47 -0.69 2.06
CA ALA A 69 13.17 -1.87 2.86
C ALA A 69 12.75 -3.07 2.00
N LEU A 70 11.93 -2.83 0.95
CA LEU A 70 11.52 -3.87 0.02
C LEU A 70 12.72 -4.47 -0.72
N LEU A 71 13.61 -3.64 -1.26
CA LEU A 71 14.82 -4.13 -1.95
C LEU A 71 15.73 -4.91 -1.01
N ASP A 72 15.98 -4.41 0.20
CA ASP A 72 16.78 -5.10 1.20
C ASP A 72 16.17 -6.45 1.59
N GLY A 73 14.85 -6.50 1.77
CA GLY A 73 14.12 -7.75 2.05
C GLY A 73 14.24 -8.77 0.92
N ILE A 74 14.07 -8.35 -0.33
CA ILE A 74 14.23 -9.22 -1.51
C ILE A 74 15.68 -9.73 -1.62
N ASP A 75 16.66 -8.87 -1.37
CA ASP A 75 18.08 -9.26 -1.45
C ASP A 75 18.47 -10.29 -0.38
N ARG A 76 17.87 -10.20 0.81
CA ARG A 76 18.12 -11.11 1.94
C ARG A 76 17.26 -12.36 1.95
N ALA A 77 16.22 -12.42 1.10
CA ALA A 77 15.35 -13.59 1.01
C ALA A 77 16.14 -14.86 0.73
N ARG A 78 15.81 -15.94 1.45
CA ARG A 78 16.53 -17.23 1.41
C ARG A 78 15.69 -18.38 0.86
N SER A 79 14.38 -18.35 1.05
CA SER A 79 13.50 -19.47 0.71
C SER A 79 12.36 -19.05 -0.21
N GLU A 80 11.60 -18.05 0.16
CA GLU A 80 10.43 -17.67 -0.62
C GLU A 80 10.02 -16.19 -0.45
N ILE A 81 9.42 -15.65 -1.52
CA ILE A 81 8.75 -14.35 -1.53
C ILE A 81 7.35 -14.55 -2.10
N PHE A 82 6.33 -14.10 -1.39
CA PHE A 82 4.97 -14.01 -1.88
C PHE A 82 4.55 -12.55 -1.93
N LEU A 83 4.14 -12.05 -3.11
CA LEU A 83 3.85 -10.65 -3.34
C LEU A 83 2.47 -10.48 -3.96
N SER A 84 1.61 -9.64 -3.38
CA SER A 84 0.36 -9.17 -3.97
C SER A 84 0.44 -7.67 -4.24
N ALA A 85 0.13 -7.27 -5.47
CA ALA A 85 0.14 -5.88 -5.90
C ALA A 85 -1.11 -5.53 -6.70
N TYR A 86 -1.78 -4.44 -6.32
CA TYR A 86 -2.85 -3.87 -7.14
C TYR A 86 -2.33 -3.39 -8.50
N LEU A 87 -1.22 -2.65 -8.49
CA LEU A 87 -0.57 -2.20 -9.71
C LEU A 87 0.96 -2.37 -9.60
N PHE A 88 1.51 -3.18 -10.50
CA PHE A 88 2.94 -3.33 -10.71
C PHE A 88 3.26 -2.91 -12.14
N ARG A 89 3.68 -1.67 -12.31
CA ARG A 89 3.94 -1.07 -13.61
C ARG A 89 5.43 -0.99 -13.88
N THR A 90 5.92 -1.87 -14.76
CA THR A 90 7.28 -1.82 -15.32
C THR A 90 7.26 -1.38 -16.77
N ILE A 91 8.35 -0.79 -17.26
CA ILE A 91 8.51 -0.39 -18.66
C ILE A 91 9.81 -1.02 -19.18
N GLU A 92 9.71 -1.81 -20.25
CA GLU A 92 10.87 -2.49 -20.81
C GLU A 92 11.94 -1.47 -21.26
N ASN A 93 13.21 -1.78 -20.97
CA ASN A 93 14.36 -0.92 -21.22
C ASN A 93 14.36 0.46 -20.53
N ALA A 94 13.43 0.71 -19.60
CA ALA A 94 13.46 1.89 -18.78
C ALA A 94 14.30 1.70 -17.51
N GLU A 95 14.66 2.82 -16.90
CA GLU A 95 15.22 2.87 -15.56
C GLU A 95 14.18 3.47 -14.61
N GLY A 96 14.07 2.91 -13.41
CA GLY A 96 13.11 3.40 -12.42
C GLY A 96 12.98 2.48 -11.23
N TYR A 97 12.19 2.92 -10.27
CA TYR A 97 11.99 2.18 -9.02
C TYR A 97 11.25 0.85 -9.25
N PRO A 98 10.17 0.77 -10.05
CA PRO A 98 9.53 -0.50 -10.35
C PRO A 98 10.46 -1.47 -11.09
N GLU A 99 11.31 -0.95 -12.01
CA GLU A 99 12.30 -1.75 -12.71
C GLU A 99 13.36 -2.31 -11.75
N ALA A 100 13.78 -1.53 -10.76
CA ALA A 100 14.70 -2.01 -9.74
C ALA A 100 14.07 -3.16 -8.92
N VAL A 101 12.79 -3.06 -8.55
CA VAL A 101 12.07 -4.14 -7.87
C VAL A 101 12.02 -5.40 -8.75
N LEU A 102 11.63 -5.27 -10.03
CA LEU A 102 11.60 -6.38 -10.97
C LEU A 102 12.98 -7.05 -11.08
N LYS A 103 14.03 -6.26 -11.29
CA LYS A 103 15.41 -6.78 -11.40
C LYS A 103 15.84 -7.54 -10.15
N ARG A 104 15.47 -7.07 -8.94
CA ARG A 104 15.79 -7.75 -7.68
C ARG A 104 15.01 -9.05 -7.52
N LEU A 105 13.72 -9.08 -7.88
CA LEU A 105 12.93 -10.32 -7.87
C LEU A 105 13.54 -11.37 -8.83
N LEU A 106 13.88 -10.97 -10.06
CA LEU A 106 14.54 -11.87 -11.01
C LEU A 106 15.90 -12.38 -10.51
N ALA A 107 16.67 -11.52 -9.84
CA ALA A 107 17.93 -11.92 -9.22
C ALA A 107 17.71 -12.89 -8.05
N ALA A 108 16.69 -12.70 -7.23
CA ALA A 108 16.32 -13.60 -6.15
C ALA A 108 15.88 -14.97 -6.69
N ALA A 109 15.07 -15.00 -7.75
CA ALA A 109 14.69 -16.25 -8.43
C ALA A 109 15.93 -17.02 -8.94
N LYS A 110 16.90 -16.32 -9.53
CA LYS A 110 18.18 -16.92 -9.96
C LYS A 110 19.02 -17.47 -8.79
N ARG A 111 18.86 -16.94 -7.58
CA ARG A 111 19.46 -17.50 -6.34
C ARG A 111 18.74 -18.74 -5.82
N GLY A 112 17.61 -19.14 -6.43
CA GLY A 112 16.80 -20.29 -6.00
C GLY A 112 15.67 -19.92 -5.03
N VAL A 113 15.41 -18.63 -4.79
CA VAL A 113 14.27 -18.19 -3.99
C VAL A 113 12.98 -18.42 -4.78
N ARG A 114 12.02 -19.13 -4.19
CA ARG A 114 10.69 -19.30 -4.78
C ARG A 114 9.93 -17.99 -4.73
N ILE A 115 9.41 -17.54 -5.85
CA ILE A 115 8.68 -16.28 -5.91
C ILE A 115 7.33 -16.49 -6.56
N ASP A 116 6.30 -16.06 -5.83
CA ASP A 116 4.90 -16.10 -6.23
C ASP A 116 4.34 -14.67 -6.22
N VAL A 117 3.75 -14.24 -7.32
CA VAL A 117 3.24 -12.89 -7.48
C VAL A 117 1.77 -12.93 -7.87
N ILE A 118 0.95 -12.15 -7.19
CA ILE A 118 -0.43 -11.87 -7.56
C ILE A 118 -0.51 -10.43 -8.03
N VAL A 119 -1.11 -10.21 -9.20
CA VAL A 119 -1.45 -8.88 -9.69
C VAL A 119 -2.94 -8.80 -9.99
N GLU A 120 -3.50 -7.64 -9.74
CA GLU A 120 -4.91 -7.35 -10.01
C GLU A 120 -5.24 -7.45 -11.50
N ARG A 121 -6.44 -7.96 -11.79
CA ARG A 121 -7.13 -7.86 -13.09
C ARG A 121 -8.56 -7.39 -12.88
N ASN A 122 -8.88 -6.19 -13.32
CA ASN A 122 -10.17 -5.54 -13.14
C ASN A 122 -10.97 -5.53 -14.45
N GLN A 123 -12.30 -5.69 -14.38
CA GLN A 123 -13.15 -5.74 -15.57
C GLN A 123 -13.14 -4.42 -16.38
N ASP A 124 -13.05 -3.28 -15.69
CA ASP A 124 -13.26 -1.94 -16.28
C ASP A 124 -11.97 -1.09 -16.32
N ALA A 125 -10.79 -1.69 -16.12
CA ALA A 125 -9.53 -0.95 -15.99
C ALA A 125 -8.46 -1.41 -16.99
N ASP A 126 -8.68 -1.13 -18.29
CA ASP A 126 -7.80 -1.57 -19.39
C ASP A 126 -6.33 -1.21 -19.20
N ASP A 127 -6.05 0.02 -18.74
CA ASP A 127 -4.67 0.48 -18.52
C ASP A 127 -3.99 -0.27 -17.35
N LEU A 128 -4.72 -0.54 -16.28
CA LEU A 128 -4.23 -1.34 -15.16
C LEU A 128 -3.92 -2.76 -15.64
N ASN A 129 -4.88 -3.37 -16.32
CA ASN A 129 -4.76 -4.74 -16.84
C ASN A 129 -3.58 -4.89 -17.77
N ARG A 130 -3.40 -3.95 -18.71
CA ARG A 130 -2.27 -3.95 -19.63
C ARG A 130 -0.93 -3.85 -18.88
N ASN A 131 -0.78 -2.88 -17.97
CA ASN A 131 0.44 -2.71 -17.20
C ASN A 131 0.78 -3.94 -16.35
N ASN A 132 -0.22 -4.52 -15.67
CA ASN A 132 -0.03 -5.72 -14.86
C ASN A 132 0.29 -6.94 -15.73
N ALA A 133 -0.37 -7.11 -16.89
CA ALA A 133 -0.10 -8.20 -17.82
C ALA A 133 1.32 -8.13 -18.41
N GLU A 134 1.75 -6.94 -18.87
CA GLU A 134 3.12 -6.74 -19.38
C GLU A 134 4.18 -7.08 -18.32
N THR A 135 3.96 -6.64 -17.07
CA THR A 135 4.85 -6.96 -15.96
C THR A 135 4.82 -8.45 -15.62
N ALA A 136 3.63 -9.07 -15.60
CA ALA A 136 3.46 -10.50 -15.35
C ALA A 136 4.24 -11.35 -16.37
N GLU A 137 4.17 -11.02 -17.66
CA GLU A 137 4.93 -11.73 -18.70
C GLU A 137 6.44 -11.61 -18.51
N ARG A 138 6.93 -10.46 -18.06
CA ARG A 138 8.36 -10.26 -17.75
C ARG A 138 8.81 -11.09 -16.54
N LEU A 139 7.98 -11.18 -15.50
CA LEU A 139 8.22 -12.01 -14.33
C LEU A 139 8.23 -13.50 -14.71
N LYS A 140 7.23 -13.97 -15.47
CA LYS A 140 7.11 -15.35 -15.95
C LYS A 140 8.31 -15.78 -16.81
N ARG A 141 8.76 -14.93 -17.73
CA ARG A 141 9.99 -15.18 -18.52
C ARG A 141 11.23 -15.38 -17.64
N GLY A 142 11.25 -14.79 -16.46
CA GLY A 142 12.30 -14.95 -15.46
C GLY A 142 12.13 -16.14 -14.50
N GLY A 143 11.13 -17.00 -14.72
CA GLY A 143 10.88 -18.19 -13.89
C GLY A 143 10.06 -17.91 -12.62
N ILE A 144 9.43 -16.74 -12.52
CA ILE A 144 8.59 -16.38 -11.39
C ILE A 144 7.14 -16.79 -11.71
N ARG A 145 6.46 -17.43 -10.74
CA ARG A 145 5.05 -17.78 -10.89
C ARG A 145 4.19 -16.52 -10.69
N VAL A 146 3.26 -16.30 -11.60
CA VAL A 146 2.37 -15.13 -11.55
C VAL A 146 0.94 -15.55 -11.79
N CYS A 147 0.06 -15.21 -10.86
CA CYS A 147 -1.38 -15.27 -11.01
C CYS A 147 -1.93 -13.86 -11.27
N MET A 148 -2.82 -13.74 -12.22
CA MET A 148 -3.68 -12.57 -12.36
C MET A 148 -5.00 -12.88 -11.69
N ASP A 149 -5.38 -12.07 -10.70
CA ASP A 149 -6.57 -12.31 -9.88
C ASP A 149 -7.85 -12.38 -10.74
N ALA A 150 -8.88 -13.05 -10.18
CA ALA A 150 -10.18 -13.15 -10.85
C ALA A 150 -10.89 -11.79 -10.86
N PRO A 151 -11.53 -11.40 -11.98
CA PRO A 151 -12.05 -10.04 -12.17
C PRO A 151 -13.36 -9.73 -11.42
N ASP A 152 -13.91 -10.69 -10.69
CA ASP A 152 -15.18 -10.56 -9.96
C ASP A 152 -15.07 -9.75 -8.66
N ARG A 153 -13.88 -9.66 -8.10
CA ARG A 153 -13.60 -8.89 -6.89
C ARG A 153 -12.20 -8.27 -6.95
N VAL A 154 -12.13 -6.95 -6.75
CA VAL A 154 -10.87 -6.20 -6.80
C VAL A 154 -9.94 -6.60 -5.66
N THR A 155 -8.73 -7.04 -6.00
CA THR A 155 -7.62 -7.23 -5.05
C THR A 155 -6.81 -5.95 -4.93
N HIS A 156 -7.20 -5.07 -4.01
CA HIS A 156 -6.52 -3.81 -3.75
C HIS A 156 -5.40 -3.92 -2.70
N ALA A 157 -5.05 -5.13 -2.29
CA ALA A 157 -3.99 -5.40 -1.32
C ALA A 157 -2.60 -5.07 -1.89
N LYS A 158 -1.72 -4.52 -1.04
CA LYS A 158 -0.30 -4.35 -1.29
C LYS A 158 0.41 -5.04 -0.14
N LEU A 159 0.79 -6.28 -0.37
CA LEU A 159 1.22 -7.21 0.67
C LEU A 159 2.39 -8.04 0.17
N VAL A 160 3.47 -8.07 0.95
CA VAL A 160 4.63 -8.91 0.66
C VAL A 160 4.94 -9.76 1.88
N VAL A 161 5.15 -11.05 1.67
CA VAL A 161 5.64 -11.98 2.70
C VAL A 161 6.98 -12.53 2.25
N ILE A 162 7.98 -12.48 3.14
CA ILE A 162 9.34 -12.95 2.89
C ILE A 162 9.68 -14.02 3.92
N ASP A 163 10.13 -15.19 3.43
CA ASP A 163 10.64 -16.31 4.24
C ASP A 163 9.67 -16.75 5.36
N ARG A 164 8.36 -16.63 5.15
CA ARG A 164 7.28 -16.97 6.11
C ARG A 164 7.45 -16.29 7.47
N ARG A 165 8.09 -15.13 7.48
CA ARG A 165 8.43 -14.41 8.71
C ARG A 165 8.16 -12.91 8.61
N TYR A 166 8.61 -12.28 7.55
CA TYR A 166 8.50 -10.84 7.40
C TYR A 166 7.28 -10.48 6.54
N VAL A 167 6.53 -9.48 6.98
CA VAL A 167 5.35 -8.97 6.29
C VAL A 167 5.52 -7.47 6.02
N LEU A 168 5.37 -7.06 4.76
CA LEU A 168 5.21 -5.66 4.40
C LEU A 168 3.78 -5.45 3.94
N ILE A 169 3.09 -4.51 4.55
CA ILE A 169 1.70 -4.16 4.21
C ILE A 169 1.51 -2.64 4.27
N GLY A 170 0.74 -2.08 3.33
CA GLY A 170 0.45 -0.65 3.33
C GLY A 170 -0.17 -0.14 2.05
N SER A 171 0.10 1.12 1.71
CA SER A 171 -0.52 1.80 0.58
C SER A 171 0.29 1.76 -0.72
N HIS A 172 1.59 1.44 -0.68
CA HIS A 172 2.49 1.53 -1.83
C HIS A 172 2.13 0.58 -2.97
N ASN A 173 1.72 1.13 -4.11
CA ASN A 173 1.76 0.40 -5.38
C ASN A 173 3.19 0.27 -5.90
N LEU A 174 3.47 -0.71 -6.75
CA LEU A 174 4.76 -0.86 -7.40
C LEU A 174 4.81 -0.02 -8.69
N THR A 175 4.68 1.30 -8.51
CA THR A 175 4.74 2.30 -9.58
C THR A 175 5.79 3.35 -9.28
N GLN A 176 6.26 4.04 -10.31
CA GLN A 176 7.24 5.12 -10.13
C GLN A 176 6.72 6.24 -9.21
N SER A 177 5.42 6.57 -9.30
CA SER A 177 4.80 7.59 -8.46
C SER A 177 4.73 7.16 -7.00
N ALA A 178 4.21 5.97 -6.70
CA ALA A 178 4.08 5.48 -5.35
C ALA A 178 5.44 5.25 -4.66
N LEU A 179 6.42 4.72 -5.39
CA LEU A 179 7.73 4.41 -4.81
C LEU A 179 8.66 5.61 -4.68
N LYS A 180 8.36 6.75 -5.35
CA LYS A 180 9.28 7.90 -5.40
C LYS A 180 8.68 9.24 -5.05
N TYR A 181 7.42 9.49 -5.39
CA TYR A 181 6.87 10.85 -5.39
C TYR A 181 5.67 11.05 -4.46
N ASN A 182 4.86 10.01 -4.24
CA ASN A 182 3.67 10.11 -3.39
C ASN A 182 4.05 10.13 -1.91
N HIS A 183 3.12 10.62 -1.08
CA HIS A 183 3.09 10.33 0.35
C HIS A 183 2.37 9.01 0.55
N GLU A 184 3.09 8.02 1.02
CA GLU A 184 2.62 6.66 1.23
C GLU A 184 3.07 6.16 2.61
N ALA A 185 2.34 5.23 3.19
CA ALA A 185 2.71 4.62 4.47
C ALA A 185 2.53 3.10 4.42
N SER A 186 3.53 2.40 4.91
CA SER A 186 3.52 0.94 5.03
C SER A 186 4.19 0.52 6.34
N VAL A 187 4.05 -0.74 6.70
CA VAL A 187 4.69 -1.31 7.89
C VAL A 187 5.48 -2.55 7.49
N TRP A 188 6.70 -2.64 7.97
CA TRP A 188 7.48 -3.88 8.04
C TRP A 188 7.21 -4.55 9.38
N ILE A 189 6.85 -5.83 9.37
CA ILE A 189 6.53 -6.58 10.58
C ILE A 189 7.35 -7.88 10.59
N ASP A 190 8.07 -8.13 11.68
CA ASP A 190 8.73 -9.41 11.95
C ASP A 190 7.80 -10.28 12.80
N SER A 191 7.05 -11.16 12.15
CA SER A 191 6.08 -12.04 12.80
C SER A 191 5.76 -13.26 11.95
N ALA A 192 6.27 -14.42 12.31
CA ALA A 192 5.95 -15.66 11.60
C ALA A 192 4.45 -16.02 11.67
N PRO A 193 3.73 -15.86 12.80
CA PRO A 193 2.28 -16.11 12.81
C PRO A 193 1.49 -15.22 11.87
N LEU A 194 1.83 -13.92 11.79
CA LEU A 194 1.18 -12.99 10.86
C LEU A 194 1.51 -13.31 9.40
N ALA A 195 2.75 -13.70 9.13
CA ALA A 195 3.18 -14.13 7.80
C ALA A 195 2.39 -15.36 7.32
N GLU A 196 2.15 -16.34 8.19
CA GLU A 196 1.33 -17.51 7.86
C GLU A 196 -0.14 -17.13 7.58
N GLU A 197 -0.70 -16.20 8.34
CA GLU A 197 -2.05 -15.69 8.11
C GLU A 197 -2.14 -14.96 6.77
N ALA A 198 -1.18 -14.07 6.50
CA ALA A 198 -1.06 -13.35 5.23
C ALA A 198 -0.94 -14.31 4.03
N LEU A 199 -0.12 -15.37 4.15
CA LEU A 199 0.04 -16.39 3.11
C LEU A 199 -1.26 -17.16 2.85
N ARG A 200 -2.00 -17.54 3.89
CA ARG A 200 -3.31 -18.20 3.71
C ARG A 200 -4.27 -17.30 2.95
N TYR A 201 -4.34 -16.02 3.31
CA TYR A 201 -5.15 -15.04 2.59
C TYR A 201 -4.70 -14.90 1.13
N MET A 202 -3.42 -14.67 0.88
CA MET A 202 -2.91 -14.48 -0.48
C MET A 202 -3.15 -15.71 -1.36
N LYS A 203 -2.95 -16.91 -0.83
CA LYS A 203 -3.23 -18.15 -1.57
C LYS A 203 -4.71 -18.32 -1.91
N SER A 204 -5.63 -17.82 -1.10
CA SER A 204 -7.05 -17.86 -1.38
C SER A 204 -7.51 -16.94 -2.52
N LEU A 205 -6.67 -15.94 -2.91
CA LEU A 205 -6.98 -15.06 -4.03
C LEU A 205 -6.83 -15.76 -5.39
N CYS A 206 -5.95 -16.78 -5.47
CA CYS A 206 -5.73 -17.55 -6.68
C CYS A 206 -5.75 -19.06 -6.35
N PRO A 207 -6.92 -19.64 -6.10
CA PRO A 207 -7.02 -21.04 -5.71
C PRO A 207 -6.55 -21.96 -6.86
N GLY A 208 -5.76 -22.99 -6.50
CA GLY A 208 -5.21 -23.98 -7.44
C GLY A 208 -3.90 -23.56 -8.17
N GLU A 209 -3.48 -22.31 -8.07
CA GLU A 209 -2.25 -21.83 -8.75
C GLU A 209 -0.95 -22.11 -7.97
N TRP A 210 -1.05 -22.50 -6.69
CA TRP A 210 0.09 -22.57 -5.77
C TRP A 210 0.42 -23.99 -5.27
N GLU A 211 -0.17 -25.00 -5.91
CA GLU A 211 0.08 -26.43 -5.61
C GLU A 211 1.36 -26.97 -6.27
#